data_2faa61b426daf4876c39eedaeae72248
#
_entry.id   2faa61b426daf4876c39eedaeae72248
#
_cell.length_a   1.000
_cell.length_b   1.000
_cell.length_c   1.000
_cell.angle_alpha   90.00
_cell.angle_beta   90.00
_cell.angle_gamma   90.00
#
_symmetry.space_group_name_H-M   'P 1'
#
loop_
_entity.id
_entity.type
_entity.pdbx_description
1 polymer ?
#
loop_
_entity_poly.entity_id
_entity_poly.type
_entity_poly.pdbx_seq_one_letter_code
_entity_poly.pdbx_strand_id
1 'polypeptide(L)'
;MSSEFDPYRHSYRQTVQRSISFSGQDVDFFSEVKARHLVATAARTVGDPAELDVLDVGCGVGITDGHLRGEFRSLSGVDVSDGMLGEARKANPGNRYDSYDGAHLPYPADSFDVAFAISVLHHVSVADRRAFCAEIARVVRPGGMVAIFEHNPANPLSRLAVARCEFDVGVKLVPPKEAARYLRAAGLSAAPPDYIVFFPWRGELLRRTEIRLRWVPLGAQYCLNGRKR
;
A
#
# COMPACT_ATOMS: atom_id res chain seq x y z
N MET A 1 20.40 -11.12 -2.80
CA MET A 1 20.65 -10.96 -1.33
C MET A 1 19.40 -11.42 -0.62
N SER A 2 19.49 -12.19 0.48
CA SER A 2 18.27 -12.52 1.24
C SER A 2 17.77 -11.24 1.93
N SER A 3 16.51 -10.89 1.74
CA SER A 3 15.84 -9.78 2.40
C SER A 3 15.63 -10.13 3.89
N GLU A 4 15.60 -9.12 4.76
CA GLU A 4 15.22 -9.28 6.18
C GLU A 4 13.84 -9.90 6.37
N PHE A 5 12.99 -9.88 5.32
CA PHE A 5 11.65 -10.47 5.31
C PHE A 5 11.62 -11.95 4.90
N ASP A 6 12.66 -12.50 4.27
CA ASP A 6 12.71 -13.90 3.80
C ASP A 6 12.41 -14.94 4.90
N PRO A 7 12.88 -14.79 6.17
CA PRO A 7 12.55 -15.72 7.24
C PRO A 7 11.05 -15.82 7.54
N TYR A 8 10.31 -14.77 7.25
CA TYR A 8 8.90 -14.66 7.59
C TYR A 8 7.94 -15.10 6.47
N ARG A 9 8.43 -15.51 5.28
CA ARG A 9 7.58 -15.83 4.11
C ARG A 9 6.41 -16.76 4.41
N HIS A 10 6.59 -17.76 5.29
CA HIS A 10 5.54 -18.71 5.67
C HIS A 10 4.71 -18.27 6.88
N SER A 11 5.21 -17.36 7.71
CA SER A 11 4.56 -16.88 8.92
C SER A 11 4.02 -15.44 8.81
N TYR A 12 4.27 -14.75 7.69
CA TYR A 12 3.93 -13.34 7.48
C TYR A 12 2.49 -13.04 7.90
N ARG A 13 1.54 -13.78 7.32
CA ARG A 13 0.10 -13.59 7.63
C ARG A 13 -0.20 -13.81 9.11
N GLN A 14 0.41 -14.81 9.75
CA GLN A 14 0.22 -15.10 11.16
C GLN A 14 0.82 -14.03 12.07
N THR A 15 1.97 -13.50 11.71
CA THR A 15 2.65 -12.44 12.47
C THR A 15 1.85 -11.15 12.42
N VAL A 16 1.39 -10.73 11.23
CA VAL A 16 0.49 -9.58 11.09
C VAL A 16 -0.81 -9.82 11.85
N GLN A 17 -1.41 -11.03 11.75
CA GLN A 17 -2.65 -11.37 12.47
C GLN A 17 -2.49 -11.23 13.98
N ARG A 18 -1.36 -11.67 14.54
CA ARG A 18 -1.07 -11.50 15.98
C ARG A 18 -1.00 -10.03 16.38
N SER A 19 -0.37 -9.18 15.57
CA SER A 19 -0.22 -7.74 15.88
C SER A 19 -1.55 -6.99 15.93
N ILE A 20 -2.54 -7.41 15.13
CA ILE A 20 -3.87 -6.78 15.02
C ILE A 20 -4.97 -7.52 15.80
N SER A 21 -4.65 -8.61 16.52
CA SER A 21 -5.63 -9.49 17.18
C SER A 21 -6.60 -8.77 18.15
N PHE A 22 -6.14 -7.67 18.75
CA PHE A 22 -6.96 -6.82 19.63
C PHE A 22 -8.13 -6.13 18.91
N SER A 23 -8.08 -6.02 17.57
CA SER A 23 -9.14 -5.41 16.78
C SER A 23 -10.35 -6.33 16.57
N GLY A 24 -10.19 -7.64 16.83
CA GLY A 24 -11.21 -8.66 16.55
C GLY A 24 -11.39 -8.95 15.05
N GLN A 25 -10.48 -8.43 14.19
CA GLN A 25 -10.53 -8.62 12.75
C GLN A 25 -9.32 -9.41 12.24
N ASP A 26 -9.44 -9.92 11.02
CA ASP A 26 -8.38 -10.62 10.31
C ASP A 26 -7.62 -9.68 9.36
N VAL A 27 -6.50 -10.17 8.84
CA VAL A 27 -5.66 -9.45 7.87
C VAL A 27 -6.45 -9.14 6.59
N ASP A 28 -7.35 -10.04 6.17
CA ASP A 28 -8.16 -9.88 4.98
C ASP A 28 -9.12 -8.70 5.08
N PHE A 29 -9.70 -8.46 6.26
CA PHE A 29 -10.54 -7.28 6.48
C PHE A 29 -9.80 -5.98 6.12
N PHE A 30 -8.59 -5.80 6.66
CA PHE A 30 -7.81 -4.59 6.41
C PHE A 30 -7.33 -4.49 4.96
N SER A 31 -6.97 -5.62 4.35
CA SER A 31 -6.54 -5.67 2.94
C SER A 31 -7.69 -5.37 1.99
N GLU A 32 -8.88 -5.91 2.26
CA GLU A 32 -10.10 -5.63 1.50
C GLU A 32 -10.50 -4.14 1.55
N VAL A 33 -10.40 -3.49 2.73
CA VAL A 33 -10.68 -2.06 2.87
C VAL A 33 -9.73 -1.23 2.00
N LYS A 34 -8.44 -1.54 2.02
CA LYS A 34 -7.42 -0.86 1.20
C LYS A 34 -7.63 -1.10 -0.29
N ALA A 35 -7.89 -2.34 -0.68
CA ALA A 35 -8.16 -2.71 -2.08
C ALA A 35 -9.36 -1.93 -2.64
N ARG A 36 -10.50 -1.94 -1.94
CA ARG A 36 -11.69 -1.16 -2.34
C ARG A 36 -11.42 0.33 -2.40
N HIS A 37 -10.66 0.88 -1.44
CA HIS A 37 -10.31 2.29 -1.45
C HIS A 37 -9.42 2.64 -2.66
N LEU A 38 -8.46 1.78 -3.00
CA LEU A 38 -7.60 1.93 -4.17
C LEU A 38 -8.42 1.95 -5.46
N VAL A 39 -9.28 0.94 -5.68
CA VAL A 39 -10.15 0.85 -6.86
C VAL A 39 -11.03 2.10 -7.00
N ALA A 40 -11.72 2.50 -5.92
CA ALA A 40 -12.56 3.70 -5.92
C ALA A 40 -11.77 4.99 -6.19
N THR A 41 -10.52 5.07 -5.72
CA THR A 41 -9.66 6.24 -5.93
C THR A 41 -9.13 6.26 -7.36
N ALA A 42 -8.71 5.12 -7.91
CA ALA A 42 -8.29 4.98 -9.31
C ALA A 42 -9.42 5.37 -10.27
N ALA A 43 -10.63 4.84 -10.05
CA ALA A 43 -11.82 5.18 -10.84
C ALA A 43 -12.11 6.70 -10.87
N ARG A 44 -11.95 7.36 -9.74
CA ARG A 44 -12.20 8.81 -9.60
C ARG A 44 -11.10 9.68 -10.19
N THR A 45 -9.83 9.20 -10.16
CA THR A 45 -8.66 10.03 -10.42
C THR A 45 -8.07 9.80 -11.82
N VAL A 46 -8.09 8.55 -12.29
CA VAL A 46 -7.44 8.12 -13.53
C VAL A 46 -8.46 7.73 -14.60
N GLY A 47 -9.33 6.76 -14.32
CA GLY A 47 -10.31 6.26 -15.28
C GLY A 47 -10.90 4.92 -14.87
N ASP A 48 -11.54 4.22 -15.81
CA ASP A 48 -12.12 2.89 -15.55
C ASP A 48 -11.04 1.90 -15.10
N PRO A 49 -11.14 1.34 -13.88
CA PRO A 49 -10.14 0.39 -13.37
C PRO A 49 -9.90 -0.79 -14.32
N ALA A 50 -10.93 -1.30 -15.01
CA ALA A 50 -10.79 -2.42 -15.94
C ALA A 50 -9.87 -2.12 -17.13
N GLU A 51 -9.51 -0.85 -17.36
CA GLU A 51 -8.60 -0.41 -18.42
C GLU A 51 -7.19 -0.05 -17.91
N LEU A 52 -6.93 -0.13 -16.59
CA LEU A 52 -5.69 0.33 -15.99
C LEU A 52 -4.69 -0.79 -15.73
N ASP A 53 -3.42 -0.51 -16.04
CA ASP A 53 -2.26 -1.32 -15.64
C ASP A 53 -1.75 -0.84 -14.28
N VAL A 54 -1.62 -1.75 -13.32
CA VAL A 54 -1.35 -1.41 -11.92
C VAL A 54 -0.11 -2.11 -11.40
N LEU A 55 0.68 -1.40 -10.57
CA LEU A 55 1.87 -1.92 -9.89
C LEU A 55 1.70 -1.83 -8.36
N ASP A 56 1.85 -2.96 -7.66
CA ASP A 56 2.05 -3.02 -6.21
C ASP A 56 3.54 -3.02 -5.89
N VAL A 57 4.01 -1.99 -5.18
CA VAL A 57 5.43 -1.83 -4.79
C VAL A 57 5.60 -2.23 -3.34
N GLY A 58 6.33 -3.32 -3.10
CA GLY A 58 6.44 -3.98 -1.81
C GLY A 58 5.23 -4.88 -1.53
N CYS A 59 4.86 -5.71 -2.53
CA CYS A 59 3.64 -6.52 -2.49
C CYS A 59 3.67 -7.65 -1.45
N GLY A 60 4.85 -7.98 -0.88
CA GLY A 60 5.02 -9.07 0.06
C GLY A 60 4.48 -10.40 -0.50
N VAL A 61 3.62 -11.07 0.27
CA VAL A 61 2.97 -12.33 -0.13
C VAL A 61 1.69 -12.14 -0.96
N GLY A 62 1.40 -10.92 -1.43
CA GLY A 62 0.29 -10.61 -2.35
C GLY A 62 -1.11 -10.69 -1.73
N ILE A 63 -1.27 -10.40 -0.43
CA ILE A 63 -2.58 -10.48 0.24
C ILE A 63 -3.57 -9.48 -0.38
N THR A 64 -3.15 -8.23 -0.55
CA THR A 64 -4.01 -7.19 -1.14
C THR A 64 -4.30 -7.49 -2.60
N ASP A 65 -3.33 -8.05 -3.34
CA ASP A 65 -3.48 -8.42 -4.75
C ASP A 65 -4.61 -9.45 -4.96
N GLY A 66 -4.78 -10.36 -3.99
CA GLY A 66 -5.90 -11.30 -4.00
C GLY A 66 -7.28 -10.63 -3.98
N HIS A 67 -7.40 -9.49 -3.28
CA HIS A 67 -8.62 -8.69 -3.21
C HIS A 67 -8.80 -7.73 -4.41
N LEU A 68 -7.77 -7.57 -5.25
CA LEU A 68 -7.80 -6.76 -6.47
C LEU A 68 -8.02 -7.60 -7.74
N ARG A 69 -8.21 -8.92 -7.59
CA ARG A 69 -8.39 -9.83 -8.72
C ARG A 69 -9.59 -9.46 -9.56
N GLY A 70 -9.35 -9.20 -10.85
CA GLY A 70 -10.40 -8.84 -11.82
C GLY A 70 -10.87 -7.38 -11.75
N GLU A 71 -10.31 -6.57 -10.85
CA GLU A 71 -10.65 -5.15 -10.73
C GLU A 71 -9.89 -4.29 -11.76
N PHE A 72 -8.69 -4.71 -12.15
CA PHE A 72 -7.82 -3.99 -13.08
C PHE A 72 -7.53 -4.81 -14.33
N ARG A 73 -7.12 -4.14 -15.43
CA ARG A 73 -6.69 -4.79 -16.66
C ARG A 73 -5.51 -5.71 -16.41
N SER A 74 -4.53 -5.22 -15.68
CA SER A 74 -3.37 -6.02 -15.24
C SER A 74 -2.88 -5.55 -13.88
N LEU A 75 -2.39 -6.51 -13.08
CA LEU A 75 -1.73 -6.25 -11.81
C LEU A 75 -0.36 -6.90 -11.82
N SER A 76 0.66 -6.09 -11.57
CA SER A 76 2.03 -6.55 -11.32
C SER A 76 2.43 -6.21 -9.89
N GLY A 77 3.25 -7.05 -9.26
CA GLY A 77 3.81 -6.79 -7.93
C GLY A 77 5.33 -6.84 -7.96
N VAL A 78 5.97 -6.04 -7.11
CA VAL A 78 7.42 -6.14 -6.87
C VAL A 78 7.70 -6.19 -5.38
N ASP A 79 8.72 -6.95 -5.02
CA ASP A 79 9.24 -7.00 -3.65
C ASP A 79 10.75 -7.24 -3.66
N VAL A 80 11.44 -6.88 -2.58
CA VAL A 80 12.87 -7.14 -2.40
C VAL A 80 13.15 -8.58 -1.96
N SER A 81 12.11 -9.32 -1.53
CA SER A 81 12.18 -10.69 -1.04
C SER A 81 11.67 -11.68 -2.09
N ASP A 82 12.58 -12.45 -2.68
CA ASP A 82 12.20 -13.55 -3.59
C ASP A 82 11.33 -14.60 -2.90
N GLY A 83 11.53 -14.80 -1.60
CA GLY A 83 10.73 -15.72 -0.78
C GLY A 83 9.27 -15.28 -0.69
N MET A 84 9.02 -13.99 -0.45
CA MET A 84 7.67 -13.41 -0.44
C MET A 84 7.00 -13.49 -1.82
N LEU A 85 7.74 -13.15 -2.88
CA LEU A 85 7.26 -13.27 -4.26
C LEU A 85 6.89 -14.70 -4.65
N GLY A 86 7.61 -15.69 -4.12
CA GLY A 86 7.28 -17.10 -4.29
C GLY A 86 5.89 -17.44 -3.74
N GLU A 87 5.51 -16.91 -2.58
CA GLU A 87 4.18 -17.09 -2.00
C GLU A 87 3.12 -16.26 -2.75
N ALA A 88 3.46 -15.02 -3.17
CA ALA A 88 2.56 -14.18 -3.95
C ALA A 88 2.16 -14.84 -5.29
N ARG A 89 3.12 -15.44 -6.01
CA ARG A 89 2.85 -16.18 -7.27
C ARG A 89 1.92 -17.37 -7.06
N LYS A 90 2.06 -18.09 -5.94
CA LYS A 90 1.17 -19.22 -5.60
C LYS A 90 -0.25 -18.73 -5.27
N ALA A 91 -0.35 -17.64 -4.53
CA ALA A 91 -1.64 -17.07 -4.11
C ALA A 91 -2.40 -16.42 -5.29
N ASN A 92 -1.66 -15.79 -6.22
CA ASN A 92 -2.24 -15.01 -7.32
C ASN A 92 -1.59 -15.38 -8.67
N PRO A 93 -1.84 -16.58 -9.21
CA PRO A 93 -1.14 -17.09 -10.39
C PRO A 93 -1.40 -16.30 -11.69
N GLY A 94 -2.41 -15.42 -11.69
CA GLY A 94 -2.71 -14.54 -12.84
C GLY A 94 -1.91 -13.24 -12.87
N ASN A 95 -1.19 -12.90 -11.79
CA ASN A 95 -0.44 -11.67 -11.67
C ASN A 95 1.05 -11.90 -12.01
N ARG A 96 1.71 -10.84 -12.46
CA ARG A 96 3.17 -10.83 -12.65
C ARG A 96 3.87 -10.36 -11.38
N TYR A 97 4.97 -11.06 -10.99
CA TYR A 97 5.76 -10.71 -9.83
C TYR A 97 7.25 -10.72 -10.16
N ASP A 98 7.91 -9.58 -9.97
CA ASP A 98 9.33 -9.38 -10.25
C ASP A 98 10.08 -8.93 -8.98
N SER A 99 11.30 -9.39 -8.77
CA SER A 99 12.15 -8.87 -7.69
C SER A 99 12.86 -7.58 -8.09
N TYR A 100 13.19 -6.75 -7.10
CA TYR A 100 13.98 -5.54 -7.30
C TYR A 100 14.94 -5.31 -6.13
N ASP A 101 15.86 -4.37 -6.31
CA ASP A 101 16.96 -4.12 -5.35
C ASP A 101 16.57 -3.18 -4.19
N GLY A 102 15.32 -2.73 -4.13
CA GLY A 102 14.83 -1.74 -3.16
C GLY A 102 15.02 -0.29 -3.60
N ALA A 103 15.77 -0.05 -4.67
CA ALA A 103 16.08 1.28 -5.18
C ALA A 103 15.53 1.51 -6.61
N HIS A 104 15.68 0.52 -7.51
CA HIS A 104 15.35 0.65 -8.92
C HIS A 104 14.28 -0.38 -9.32
N LEU A 105 13.10 0.09 -9.73
CA LEU A 105 12.04 -0.76 -10.23
C LEU A 105 12.39 -1.33 -11.62
N PRO A 106 12.18 -2.65 -11.87
CA PRO A 106 12.60 -3.31 -13.10
C PRO A 106 11.67 -3.01 -14.30
N TYR A 107 11.16 -1.79 -14.36
CA TYR A 107 10.25 -1.33 -15.41
C TYR A 107 10.71 -0.02 -16.03
N PRO A 108 10.44 0.20 -17.32
CA PRO A 108 10.65 1.50 -17.96
C PRO A 108 9.85 2.62 -17.29
N ALA A 109 10.20 3.87 -17.56
CA ALA A 109 9.35 5.00 -17.22
C ALA A 109 7.99 4.87 -17.92
N ASP A 110 6.94 5.42 -17.31
CA ASP A 110 5.61 5.53 -17.91
C ASP A 110 4.98 4.17 -18.31
N SER A 111 5.21 3.13 -17.48
CA SER A 111 4.73 1.77 -17.72
C SER A 111 3.33 1.48 -17.16
N PHE A 112 2.93 2.16 -16.08
CA PHE A 112 1.70 1.89 -15.35
C PHE A 112 0.80 3.11 -15.25
N ASP A 113 -0.51 2.87 -15.16
CA ASP A 113 -1.50 3.92 -14.93
C ASP A 113 -1.63 4.24 -13.45
N VAL A 114 -1.46 3.22 -12.59
CA VAL A 114 -1.47 3.36 -11.13
C VAL A 114 -0.30 2.58 -10.55
N ALA A 115 0.44 3.18 -9.61
CA ALA A 115 1.33 2.46 -8.73
C ALA A 115 0.93 2.72 -7.28
N PHE A 116 0.99 1.68 -6.43
CA PHE A 116 0.67 1.84 -5.03
C PHE A 116 1.68 1.11 -4.14
N ALA A 117 1.79 1.56 -2.90
CA ALA A 117 2.57 0.90 -1.85
C ALA A 117 1.77 0.89 -0.56
N ILE A 118 1.66 -0.27 0.09
CA ILE A 118 0.87 -0.48 1.29
C ILE A 118 1.77 -0.87 2.46
N SER A 119 1.90 0.02 3.44
CA SER A 119 2.74 -0.22 4.63
C SER A 119 4.21 -0.55 4.26
N VAL A 120 4.76 0.17 3.31
CA VAL A 120 6.14 0.01 2.83
C VAL A 120 7.02 1.19 3.20
N LEU A 121 6.50 2.42 3.07
CA LEU A 121 7.32 3.63 3.18
C LEU A 121 7.96 3.79 4.57
N HIS A 122 7.34 3.26 5.63
CA HIS A 122 7.90 3.30 6.97
C HIS A 122 9.09 2.33 7.16
N HIS A 123 9.24 1.30 6.32
CA HIS A 123 10.42 0.42 6.27
C HIS A 123 11.57 1.03 5.46
N VAL A 124 11.28 1.96 4.56
CA VAL A 124 12.32 2.67 3.81
C VAL A 124 13.07 3.63 4.73
N SER A 125 14.41 3.65 4.67
CA SER A 125 15.22 4.57 5.45
C SER A 125 14.79 6.02 5.19
N VAL A 126 14.83 6.88 6.21
CA VAL A 126 14.40 8.29 6.06
C VAL A 126 15.17 9.00 4.95
N ALA A 127 16.45 8.63 4.72
CA ALA A 127 17.29 9.19 3.67
C ALA A 127 16.79 8.80 2.26
N ASP A 128 16.25 7.59 2.11
CA ASP A 128 15.89 7.00 0.82
C ASP A 128 14.42 7.22 0.43
N ARG A 129 13.55 7.63 1.37
CA ARG A 129 12.10 7.83 1.11
C ARG A 129 11.81 8.75 -0.07
N ARG A 130 12.63 9.78 -0.27
CA ARG A 130 12.47 10.69 -1.41
C ARG A 130 12.80 9.98 -2.72
N ALA A 131 13.89 9.21 -2.77
CA ALA A 131 14.29 8.44 -3.94
C ALA A 131 13.25 7.35 -4.25
N PHE A 132 12.77 6.63 -3.24
CA PHE A 132 11.70 5.64 -3.36
C PHE A 132 10.43 6.23 -4.01
N CYS A 133 9.94 7.37 -3.51
CA CYS A 133 8.76 8.02 -4.11
C CYS A 133 9.03 8.52 -5.54
N ALA A 134 10.25 9.00 -5.83
CA ALA A 134 10.62 9.44 -7.18
C ALA A 134 10.65 8.25 -8.16
N GLU A 135 11.14 7.09 -7.71
CA GLU A 135 11.21 5.90 -8.53
C GLU A 135 9.81 5.32 -8.84
N ILE A 136 8.90 5.31 -7.84
CA ILE A 136 7.50 4.96 -8.10
C ILE A 136 6.85 5.95 -9.09
N ALA A 137 7.10 7.24 -8.94
CA ALA A 137 6.58 8.25 -9.86
C ALA A 137 7.15 8.11 -11.28
N ARG A 138 8.40 7.64 -11.43
CA ARG A 138 9.03 7.40 -12.73
C ARG A 138 8.27 6.39 -13.57
N VAL A 139 7.85 5.29 -12.97
CA VAL A 139 7.16 4.20 -13.69
C VAL A 139 5.68 4.47 -13.98
N VAL A 140 5.09 5.49 -13.36
CA VAL A 140 3.70 5.90 -13.62
C VAL A 140 3.63 6.82 -14.83
N ARG A 141 2.64 6.62 -15.70
CA ARG A 141 2.36 7.44 -16.90
C ARG A 141 1.93 8.87 -16.54
N PRO A 142 2.17 9.87 -17.39
CA PRO A 142 1.49 11.16 -17.27
C PRO A 142 -0.03 10.98 -17.19
N GLY A 143 -0.67 11.70 -16.27
CA GLY A 143 -2.10 11.52 -15.98
C GLY A 143 -2.42 10.39 -14.99
N GLY A 144 -1.47 9.51 -14.73
CA GLY A 144 -1.62 8.40 -13.78
C GLY A 144 -1.47 8.81 -12.31
N MET A 145 -1.56 7.84 -11.42
CA MET A 145 -1.64 8.05 -9.97
C MET A 145 -0.65 7.16 -9.20
N VAL A 146 -0.02 7.74 -8.18
CA VAL A 146 0.65 7.00 -7.09
C VAL A 146 -0.22 7.03 -5.85
N ALA A 147 -0.42 5.89 -5.18
CA ALA A 147 -1.15 5.80 -3.91
C ALA A 147 -0.27 5.18 -2.81
N ILE A 148 -0.09 5.89 -1.70
CA ILE A 148 0.66 5.41 -0.53
C ILE A 148 -0.32 5.19 0.62
N PHE A 149 -0.38 3.95 1.11
CA PHE A 149 -1.15 3.58 2.29
C PHE A 149 -0.21 3.38 3.47
N GLU A 150 -0.48 4.07 4.58
CA GLU A 150 0.36 4.00 5.77
C GLU A 150 -0.45 4.01 7.06
N HIS A 151 0.17 3.53 8.12
CA HIS A 151 -0.36 3.64 9.48
C HIS A 151 -0.46 5.11 9.89
N ASN A 152 -1.60 5.47 10.51
CA ASN A 152 -1.76 6.82 11.03
C ASN A 152 -1.04 6.96 12.38
N PRO A 153 0.07 7.73 12.46
CA PRO A 153 0.82 7.86 13.72
C PRO A 153 0.07 8.63 14.81
N ALA A 154 -1.01 9.34 14.47
CA ALA A 154 -1.88 10.01 15.43
C ALA A 154 -2.91 9.06 16.06
N ASN A 155 -3.16 7.89 15.46
CA ASN A 155 -4.11 6.91 15.99
C ASN A 155 -3.41 5.95 16.97
N PRO A 156 -3.86 5.86 18.26
CA PRO A 156 -3.21 5.03 19.26
C PRO A 156 -3.30 3.52 18.96
N LEU A 157 -4.37 3.06 18.30
CA LEU A 157 -4.53 1.65 17.93
C LEU A 157 -3.58 1.26 16.81
N SER A 158 -3.31 2.14 15.85
CA SER A 158 -2.27 1.93 14.83
C SER A 158 -0.89 1.81 15.45
N ARG A 159 -0.56 2.70 16.39
CA ARG A 159 0.72 2.63 17.11
C ARG A 159 0.85 1.33 17.91
N LEU A 160 -0.25 0.86 18.52
CA LEU A 160 -0.27 -0.42 19.23
C LEU A 160 -0.05 -1.60 18.27
N ALA A 161 -0.69 -1.61 17.10
CA ALA A 161 -0.51 -2.65 16.08
C ALA A 161 0.96 -2.73 15.63
N VAL A 162 1.55 -1.59 15.28
CA VAL A 162 2.95 -1.47 14.88
C VAL A 162 3.89 -1.93 16.00
N ALA A 163 3.66 -1.50 17.24
CA ALA A 163 4.49 -1.90 18.39
C ALA A 163 4.44 -3.41 18.70
N ARG A 164 3.42 -4.12 18.23
CA ARG A 164 3.26 -5.57 18.37
C ARG A 164 3.71 -6.37 17.15
N CYS A 165 4.04 -5.71 16.06
CA CYS A 165 4.47 -6.35 14.83
C CYS A 165 5.98 -6.57 14.85
N GLU A 166 6.42 -7.81 14.72
CA GLU A 166 7.83 -8.19 14.73
C GLU A 166 8.61 -7.54 13.56
N PHE A 167 7.94 -7.26 12.44
CA PHE A 167 8.56 -6.60 11.27
C PHE A 167 8.75 -5.10 11.47
N ASP A 168 8.00 -4.48 12.39
CA ASP A 168 7.95 -3.04 12.57
C ASP A 168 8.82 -2.56 13.73
N VAL A 169 9.71 -3.42 14.23
CA VAL A 169 10.62 -3.06 15.33
C VAL A 169 11.57 -1.97 14.86
N GLY A 170 11.51 -0.81 15.53
CA GLY A 170 12.38 0.32 15.23
C GLY A 170 11.96 1.17 14.03
N VAL A 171 10.86 0.84 13.34
CA VAL A 171 10.39 1.65 12.21
C VAL A 171 9.91 3.04 12.66
N LYS A 172 10.10 4.01 11.79
CA LYS A 172 9.57 5.36 11.96
C LYS A 172 8.34 5.56 11.11
N LEU A 173 7.17 5.57 11.75
CA LEU A 173 5.90 5.86 11.09
C LEU A 173 5.95 7.19 10.34
N VAL A 174 5.28 7.23 9.19
CA VAL A 174 5.30 8.38 8.28
C VAL A 174 4.01 9.20 8.48
N PRO A 175 4.11 10.45 8.97
CA PRO A 175 2.95 11.34 9.01
C PRO A 175 2.47 11.71 7.60
N PRO A 176 1.15 11.90 7.37
CA PRO A 176 0.62 12.24 6.03
C PRO A 176 1.27 13.49 5.40
N LYS A 177 1.60 14.49 6.21
CA LYS A 177 2.29 15.70 5.74
C LYS A 177 3.70 15.41 5.21
N GLU A 178 4.38 14.46 5.81
CA GLU A 178 5.72 14.03 5.39
C GLU A 178 5.64 13.23 4.09
N ALA A 179 4.73 12.24 3.99
CA ALA A 179 4.48 11.50 2.77
C ALA A 179 4.10 12.44 1.60
N ALA A 180 3.24 13.43 1.85
CA ALA A 180 2.87 14.43 0.85
C ALA A 180 4.05 15.26 0.34
N ARG A 181 5.05 15.55 1.20
CA ARG A 181 6.28 16.22 0.76
C ARG A 181 7.10 15.36 -0.18
N TYR A 182 7.20 14.05 0.09
CA TYR A 182 7.92 13.12 -0.80
C TYR A 182 7.23 13.01 -2.16
N LEU A 183 5.90 12.85 -2.20
CA LEU A 183 5.17 12.81 -3.47
C LEU A 183 5.31 14.10 -4.28
N ARG A 184 5.22 15.28 -3.63
CA ARG A 184 5.43 16.57 -4.31
C ARG A 184 6.87 16.71 -4.82
N ALA A 185 7.87 16.26 -4.03
CA ALA A 185 9.26 16.27 -4.45
C ALA A 185 9.54 15.34 -5.64
N ALA A 186 8.70 14.30 -5.82
CA ALA A 186 8.71 13.42 -6.99
C ALA A 186 7.91 13.97 -8.19
N GLY A 187 7.47 15.24 -8.14
CA GLY A 187 6.73 15.89 -9.23
C GLY A 187 5.23 15.59 -9.28
N LEU A 188 4.68 14.96 -8.25
CA LEU A 188 3.27 14.61 -8.20
C LEU A 188 2.41 15.69 -7.52
N SER A 189 1.19 15.88 -8.00
CA SER A 189 0.17 16.70 -7.34
C SER A 189 -0.49 15.89 -6.23
N ALA A 190 0.03 16.00 -5.00
CA ALA A 190 -0.49 15.28 -3.85
C ALA A 190 -1.84 15.86 -3.39
N ALA A 191 -2.87 15.01 -3.33
CA ALA A 191 -4.18 15.32 -2.75
C ALA A 191 -4.11 15.35 -1.20
N PRO A 192 -5.13 15.88 -0.51
CA PRO A 192 -5.30 15.65 0.92
C PRO A 192 -5.38 14.15 1.24
N PRO A 193 -4.90 13.71 2.43
CA PRO A 193 -5.01 12.32 2.82
C PRO A 193 -6.47 11.92 3.05
N ASP A 194 -6.84 10.74 2.56
CA ASP A 194 -8.06 10.06 2.95
C ASP A 194 -7.75 9.13 4.14
N TYR A 195 -8.36 9.36 5.29
CA TYR A 195 -8.25 8.47 6.44
C TYR A 195 -9.23 7.32 6.31
N ILE A 196 -8.78 6.12 6.62
CA ILE A 196 -9.52 4.87 6.46
C ILE A 196 -9.43 4.02 7.72
N VAL A 197 -10.27 2.97 7.81
CA VAL A 197 -10.30 2.07 8.96
C VAL A 197 -10.67 2.82 10.24
N PHE A 198 -11.89 3.39 10.28
CA PHE A 198 -12.45 4.00 11.48
C PHE A 198 -13.11 2.97 12.37
N PHE A 199 -13.74 1.96 11.78
CA PHE A 199 -14.51 0.94 12.46
C PHE A 199 -13.97 -0.46 12.14
N PRO A 200 -13.67 -1.29 13.15
CA PRO A 200 -13.24 -2.67 12.94
C PRO A 200 -14.46 -3.61 12.76
N TRP A 201 -15.45 -3.21 11.97
CA TRP A 201 -16.64 -4.03 11.69
C TRP A 201 -17.06 -3.90 10.23
N ARG A 202 -17.61 -5.01 9.70
CA ARG A 202 -18.20 -5.05 8.37
C ARG A 202 -19.62 -4.50 8.41
N GLY A 203 -20.04 -3.78 7.36
CA GLY A 203 -21.41 -3.28 7.22
C GLY A 203 -21.49 -2.10 6.27
N GLU A 204 -22.53 -2.10 5.43
CA GLU A 204 -22.72 -1.06 4.42
C GLU A 204 -22.92 0.33 5.05
N LEU A 205 -23.65 0.41 6.15
CA LEU A 205 -23.86 1.69 6.85
C LEU A 205 -22.54 2.25 7.40
N LEU A 206 -21.70 1.40 7.99
CA LEU A 206 -20.39 1.79 8.50
C LEU A 206 -19.49 2.25 7.36
N ARG A 207 -19.49 1.52 6.25
CA ARG A 207 -18.74 1.89 5.04
C ARG A 207 -19.15 3.27 4.51
N ARG A 208 -20.44 3.55 4.42
CA ARG A 208 -20.94 4.88 4.00
C ARG A 208 -20.54 5.98 4.99
N THR A 209 -20.51 5.65 6.26
CA THR A 209 -20.05 6.57 7.31
C THR A 209 -18.54 6.84 7.18
N GLU A 210 -17.72 5.82 6.95
CA GLU A 210 -16.27 5.96 6.72
C GLU A 210 -15.96 6.88 5.53
N ILE A 211 -16.68 6.73 4.41
CA ILE A 211 -16.52 7.61 3.24
C ILE A 211 -16.77 9.09 3.60
N ARG A 212 -17.72 9.36 4.49
CA ARG A 212 -18.01 10.72 4.95
C ARG A 212 -16.98 11.24 5.95
N LEU A 213 -16.35 10.34 6.70
CA LEU A 213 -15.33 10.68 7.72
C LEU A 213 -13.91 10.73 7.17
N ARG A 214 -13.67 10.40 5.91
CA ARG A 214 -12.33 10.24 5.31
C ARG A 214 -11.38 11.44 5.51
N TRP A 215 -11.91 12.64 5.74
CA TRP A 215 -11.12 13.84 6.02
C TRP A 215 -10.74 14.01 7.50
N VAL A 216 -11.33 13.22 8.40
CA VAL A 216 -11.11 13.28 9.85
C VAL A 216 -9.84 12.47 10.19
N PRO A 217 -8.84 13.03 10.87
CA PRO A 217 -7.55 12.37 11.11
C PRO A 217 -7.58 11.33 12.24
N LEU A 218 -8.66 10.57 12.35
CA LEU A 218 -8.87 9.55 13.39
C LEU A 218 -8.85 8.11 12.85
N GLY A 219 -8.90 7.90 11.56
CA GLY A 219 -8.77 6.56 10.96
C GLY A 219 -7.46 5.89 11.35
N ALA A 220 -7.45 4.58 11.49
CA ALA A 220 -6.26 3.82 11.87
C ALA A 220 -5.16 3.88 10.79
N GLN A 221 -5.55 4.05 9.55
CA GLN A 221 -4.64 4.17 8.40
C GLN A 221 -5.04 5.39 7.56
N TYR A 222 -4.16 5.78 6.64
CA TYR A 222 -4.48 6.78 5.63
C TYR A 222 -4.01 6.33 4.26
N CYS A 223 -4.69 6.81 3.23
CA CYS A 223 -4.25 6.77 1.85
C CYS A 223 -3.90 8.18 1.40
N LEU A 224 -2.72 8.35 0.85
CA LEU A 224 -2.30 9.58 0.19
C LEU A 224 -2.07 9.31 -1.28
N ASN A 225 -2.80 9.98 -2.15
CA ASN A 225 -2.59 9.86 -3.59
C ASN A 225 -1.96 11.10 -4.19
N GLY A 226 -1.14 10.90 -5.22
CA GLY A 226 -0.51 11.96 -6.00
C GLY A 226 -0.67 11.66 -7.50
N ARG A 227 -1.16 12.64 -8.27
CA ARG A 227 -1.32 12.52 -9.72
C ARG A 227 -0.07 13.01 -10.45
N LYS A 228 0.43 12.25 -11.41
CA LYS A 228 1.50 12.68 -12.32
C LYS A 228 0.90 13.62 -13.38
N ARG A 229 1.54 14.76 -13.58
CA ARG A 229 1.12 15.76 -14.58
C ARG A 229 1.63 15.41 -15.97
#